data_bbfd6d2efa98a33cb7968043d1868dfd
#
_entry.id   bbfd6d2efa98a33cb7968043d1868dfd
#
_cell.length_a   1.000
_cell.length_b   1.000
_cell.length_c   1.000
_cell.angle_alpha   90.00
_cell.angle_beta   90.00
_cell.angle_gamma   90.00
#
_symmetry.space_group_name_H-M   'P 1'
#
loop_
_entity.id
_entity.type
_entity.pdbx_description
1 polymer ?
#
loop_
_entity_poly.entity_id
_entity_poly.type
_entity_poly.pdbx_seq_one_letter_code
_entity_poly.pdbx_strand_id
1 'polypeptide(L)'
;MHPADRFTLEKNEYFCRCFGAPAPEAFETSDIREGDVIEVGSLKFEVIETPGHTVGGVCYLERAGKTLFSGDTLFAGAIGRTDHPGGDYDRIMESIFTKLLHLEGDTKVVPGHGPCSDIATERMTNPFLMPFNEPYED
;
A
#
# COMPACT_ATOMS: atom_id res chain seq x y z
N MET A 1 7.70 -7.97 -7.62
CA MET A 1 6.78 -7.98 -6.47
C MET A 1 7.53 -8.35 -5.20
N HIS A 2 7.00 -7.99 -4.05
CA HIS A 2 7.56 -8.45 -2.78
C HIS A 2 7.45 -9.98 -2.68
N PRO A 3 8.52 -10.68 -2.24
CA PRO A 3 8.50 -12.16 -2.20
C PRO A 3 7.34 -12.76 -1.40
N ALA A 4 6.89 -12.09 -0.33
CA ALA A 4 5.77 -12.55 0.48
C ALA A 4 4.44 -12.62 -0.30
N ASP A 5 4.27 -11.85 -1.36
CA ASP A 5 3.05 -11.86 -2.18
C ASP A 5 3.03 -12.96 -3.25
N ARG A 6 4.07 -13.74 -3.38
CA ARG A 6 4.02 -14.96 -4.22
C ARG A 6 2.95 -15.92 -3.73
N PHE A 7 2.81 -16.03 -2.42
CA PHE A 7 1.71 -16.80 -1.80
C PHE A 7 0.34 -16.27 -2.20
N THR A 8 0.18 -14.95 -2.26
CA THR A 8 -1.07 -14.30 -2.66
C THR A 8 -1.42 -14.65 -4.11
N LEU A 9 -0.44 -14.68 -5.02
CA LEU A 9 -0.64 -15.09 -6.40
C LEU A 9 -1.08 -16.55 -6.52
N GLU A 10 -0.41 -17.46 -5.82
CA GLU A 10 -0.74 -18.88 -5.81
C GLU A 10 -2.15 -19.13 -5.27
N LYS A 11 -2.53 -18.43 -4.21
CA LYS A 11 -3.89 -18.50 -3.65
C LYS A 11 -4.93 -18.01 -4.65
N ASN A 12 -4.64 -16.93 -5.34
CA ASN A 12 -5.55 -16.37 -6.34
C ASN A 12 -5.75 -17.34 -7.51
N GLU A 13 -4.69 -17.97 -7.97
CA GLU A 13 -4.77 -19.00 -9.02
C GLU A 13 -5.63 -20.18 -8.57
N TYR A 14 -5.41 -20.69 -7.38
CA TYR A 14 -6.21 -21.76 -6.81
C TYR A 14 -7.69 -21.37 -6.72
N PHE A 15 -7.96 -20.15 -6.25
CA PHE A 15 -9.32 -19.63 -6.12
C PHE A 15 -10.02 -19.57 -7.49
N CYS A 16 -9.33 -19.10 -8.52
CA CYS A 16 -9.85 -19.08 -9.89
C CYS A 16 -10.22 -20.46 -10.37
N ARG A 17 -9.39 -21.47 -10.12
CA ARG A 17 -9.68 -22.87 -10.49
C ARG A 17 -10.93 -23.40 -9.79
N CYS A 18 -11.09 -23.11 -8.49
CA CYS A 18 -12.22 -23.57 -7.70
C CYS A 18 -13.56 -23.01 -8.20
N PHE A 19 -13.56 -21.79 -8.71
CA PHE A 19 -14.77 -21.09 -9.15
C PHE A 19 -14.94 -21.06 -10.67
N GLY A 20 -14.11 -21.78 -11.41
CA GLY A 20 -14.21 -21.85 -12.87
C GLY A 20 -13.84 -20.53 -13.57
N ALA A 21 -13.21 -19.61 -12.87
CA ALA A 21 -12.72 -18.36 -13.46
C ALA A 21 -11.40 -18.61 -14.19
N PRO A 22 -11.07 -17.81 -15.25
CA PRO A 22 -9.77 -17.93 -15.90
C PRO A 22 -8.66 -17.59 -14.91
N ALA A 23 -7.65 -18.45 -14.80
CA ALA A 23 -6.44 -18.13 -14.04
C ALA A 23 -5.64 -17.04 -14.74
N PRO A 24 -4.96 -16.14 -13.98
CA PRO A 24 -4.06 -15.17 -14.58
C PRO A 24 -2.95 -15.88 -15.36
N GLU A 25 -2.54 -15.29 -16.48
CA GLU A 25 -1.40 -15.81 -17.22
C GLU A 25 -0.14 -15.76 -16.38
N ALA A 26 0.73 -16.76 -16.50
CA ALA A 26 2.03 -16.76 -15.84
C ALA A 26 2.88 -15.60 -16.38
N PHE A 27 3.51 -14.88 -15.48
CA PHE A 27 4.40 -13.77 -15.82
C PHE A 27 5.63 -13.79 -14.91
N GLU A 28 6.72 -13.25 -15.42
CA GLU A 28 7.94 -13.11 -14.63
C GLU A 28 7.88 -11.88 -13.73
N THR A 29 8.33 -12.03 -12.49
CA THR A 29 8.43 -10.95 -11.53
C THR A 29 9.83 -10.90 -10.94
N SER A 30 10.29 -9.68 -10.67
CA SER A 30 11.51 -9.47 -9.88
C SER A 30 11.12 -9.22 -8.42
N ASP A 31 11.93 -9.72 -7.50
CA ASP A 31 11.73 -9.47 -6.07
C ASP A 31 12.10 -8.04 -5.72
N ILE A 32 11.27 -7.41 -4.90
CA ILE A 32 11.52 -6.08 -4.34
C ILE A 32 11.40 -6.12 -2.82
N ARG A 33 12.16 -5.26 -2.15
CA ARG A 33 12.19 -5.17 -0.68
C ARG A 33 12.32 -3.72 -0.24
N GLU A 34 12.07 -3.47 1.03
CA GLU A 34 12.25 -2.17 1.68
C GLU A 34 13.58 -1.54 1.30
N GLY A 35 13.53 -0.30 0.87
CA GLY A 35 14.71 0.48 0.52
C GLY A 35 15.23 0.28 -0.89
N ASP A 36 14.70 -0.67 -1.66
CA ASP A 36 15.04 -0.80 -3.07
C ASP A 36 14.61 0.44 -3.84
N VAL A 37 15.37 0.79 -4.86
CA VAL A 37 15.05 1.90 -5.77
C VAL A 37 14.83 1.35 -7.16
N ILE A 38 13.65 1.61 -7.72
CA ILE A 38 13.31 1.23 -9.08
C ILE A 38 13.43 2.47 -9.96
N GLU A 39 14.23 2.39 -11.02
CA GLU A 39 14.40 3.48 -11.96
C GLU A 39 13.52 3.25 -13.21
N VAL A 40 12.76 4.27 -13.58
CA VAL A 40 11.96 4.30 -14.80
C VAL A 40 12.26 5.61 -15.53
N GLY A 41 13.09 5.57 -16.57
CA GLY A 41 13.59 6.77 -17.20
C GLY A 41 14.41 7.60 -16.21
N SER A 42 14.03 8.86 -16.02
CA SER A 42 14.65 9.76 -15.03
C SER A 42 14.03 9.69 -13.65
N LEU A 43 12.95 8.91 -13.48
CA LEU A 43 12.22 8.79 -12.22
C LEU A 43 12.81 7.67 -11.36
N LYS A 44 12.80 7.90 -10.03
CA LYS A 44 13.26 6.93 -9.04
C LYS A 44 12.15 6.68 -8.04
N PHE A 45 11.80 5.40 -7.87
CA PHE A 45 10.76 4.98 -6.94
C PHE A 45 11.39 4.19 -5.81
N GLU A 46 11.28 4.68 -4.58
CA GLU A 46 11.71 3.96 -3.38
C GLU A 46 10.62 3.00 -2.94
N VAL A 47 10.99 1.76 -2.65
CA VAL A 47 10.08 0.75 -2.15
C VAL A 47 9.92 0.90 -0.64
N ILE A 48 8.69 1.03 -0.18
CA ILE A 48 8.32 1.05 1.24
C ILE A 48 7.42 -0.16 1.49
N GLU A 49 7.86 -1.08 2.33
CA GLU A 49 7.02 -2.23 2.72
C GLU A 49 5.87 -1.76 3.60
N THR A 50 4.66 -2.07 3.18
CA THR A 50 3.42 -1.71 3.90
C THR A 50 2.52 -2.94 4.02
N PRO A 51 2.95 -3.97 4.76
CA PRO A 51 2.13 -5.17 4.92
C PRO A 51 0.83 -4.86 5.66
N GLY A 52 -0.22 -5.62 5.35
CA GLY A 52 -1.51 -5.54 6.01
C GLY A 52 -2.67 -5.82 5.08
N HIS A 53 -2.77 -5.16 3.93
CA HIS A 53 -3.72 -5.54 2.89
C HIS A 53 -3.31 -6.90 2.29
N THR A 54 -2.04 -7.03 1.96
CA THR A 54 -1.40 -8.32 1.70
C THR A 54 -0.14 -8.46 2.54
N VAL A 55 0.39 -9.67 2.68
CA VAL A 55 1.63 -9.90 3.45
C VAL A 55 2.84 -9.24 2.79
N GLY A 56 2.83 -9.04 1.49
CA GLY A 56 3.89 -8.39 0.72
C GLY A 56 3.49 -7.04 0.13
N GLY A 57 2.52 -6.35 0.72
CA GLY A 57 2.10 -5.03 0.27
C GLY A 57 3.24 -4.02 0.31
N VAL A 58 3.34 -3.20 -0.73
CA VAL A 58 4.35 -2.15 -0.83
C VAL A 58 3.73 -0.86 -1.36
N CYS A 59 4.35 0.26 -1.00
CA CYS A 59 4.13 1.55 -1.61
C CYS A 59 5.38 1.98 -2.34
N TYR A 60 5.24 2.87 -3.31
CA TYR A 60 6.37 3.45 -4.05
C TYR A 60 6.40 4.95 -3.84
N LEU A 61 7.52 5.47 -3.38
CA LEU A 61 7.71 6.90 -3.17
C LEU A 61 8.63 7.47 -4.25
N GLU A 62 8.10 8.39 -5.04
CA GLU A 62 8.88 9.24 -5.93
C GLU A 62 9.18 10.53 -5.16
N ARG A 63 10.37 10.60 -4.57
CA ARG A 63 10.72 11.63 -3.58
C ARG A 63 10.88 13.01 -4.19
N ALA A 64 11.46 13.11 -5.39
CA ALA A 64 11.68 14.40 -6.04
C ALA A 64 10.36 15.13 -6.35
N GLY A 65 9.33 14.41 -6.77
CA GLY A 65 8.01 14.95 -7.03
C GLY A 65 7.04 14.83 -5.86
N LYS A 66 7.50 14.37 -4.70
CA LYS A 66 6.67 14.16 -3.50
C LYS A 66 5.38 13.41 -3.81
N THR A 67 5.52 12.24 -4.44
CA THR A 67 4.37 11.42 -4.85
C THR A 67 4.51 10.02 -4.31
N LEU A 68 3.48 9.58 -3.56
CA LEU A 68 3.39 8.22 -3.00
C LEU A 68 2.35 7.43 -3.78
N PHE A 69 2.78 6.35 -4.39
CA PHE A 69 1.87 5.38 -5.01
C PHE A 69 1.54 4.32 -3.96
N SER A 70 0.37 4.44 -3.37
CA SER A 70 0.01 3.69 -2.17
C SER A 70 -0.69 2.35 -2.45
N GLY A 71 -0.93 2.01 -3.71
CA GLY A 71 -1.60 0.75 -4.07
C GLY A 71 -2.91 0.58 -3.31
N ASP A 72 -3.05 -0.54 -2.64
CA ASP A 72 -4.23 -0.85 -1.83
C ASP A 72 -3.98 -0.67 -0.32
N THR A 73 -3.07 0.20 0.06
CA THR A 73 -2.75 0.47 1.48
C THR A 73 -3.50 1.68 2.02
N LEU A 74 -3.36 2.84 1.37
CA LEU A 74 -3.97 4.10 1.80
C LEU A 74 -4.74 4.74 0.66
N PHE A 75 -5.99 5.09 0.93
CA PHE A 75 -6.90 5.74 0.00
C PHE A 75 -7.37 7.08 0.55
N ALA A 76 -7.98 7.89 -0.29
CA ALA A 76 -8.66 9.10 0.15
C ALA A 76 -9.86 8.71 1.03
N GLY A 77 -9.76 8.95 2.33
CA GLY A 77 -10.79 8.64 3.30
C GLY A 77 -10.94 7.16 3.68
N ALA A 78 -9.98 6.31 3.29
CA ALA A 78 -10.05 4.86 3.57
C ALA A 78 -8.67 4.23 3.68
N ILE A 79 -8.65 2.98 4.11
CA ILE A 79 -7.45 2.13 4.10
C ILE A 79 -7.78 0.81 3.39
N GLY A 80 -6.76 0.05 3.02
CA GLY A 80 -6.93 -1.23 2.37
C GLY A 80 -7.68 -2.23 3.25
N ARG A 81 -8.48 -3.09 2.63
CA ARG A 81 -9.21 -4.16 3.34
C ARG A 81 -8.23 -5.15 3.94
N THR A 82 -8.59 -5.68 5.09
CA THR A 82 -7.79 -6.67 5.83
C THR A 82 -8.60 -7.90 6.23
N ASP A 83 -9.84 -8.00 5.80
CA ASP A 83 -10.80 -9.05 6.15
C ASP A 83 -10.80 -10.25 5.18
N HIS A 84 -9.65 -10.52 4.58
CA HIS A 84 -9.45 -11.64 3.65
C HIS A 84 -8.17 -12.41 4.02
N PRO A 85 -7.95 -13.63 3.46
CA PRO A 85 -6.73 -14.38 3.74
C PRO A 85 -5.46 -13.60 3.39
N GLY A 86 -4.54 -13.48 4.35
CA GLY A 86 -3.33 -12.69 4.23
C GLY A 86 -3.49 -11.23 4.68
N GLY A 87 -4.72 -10.78 4.93
CA GLY A 87 -4.99 -9.46 5.50
C GLY A 87 -4.73 -9.42 7.01
N ASP A 88 -4.25 -8.27 7.51
CA ASP A 88 -3.94 -8.06 8.91
C ASP A 88 -4.12 -6.58 9.25
N TYR A 89 -5.18 -6.28 10.00
CA TYR A 89 -5.54 -4.92 10.39
C TYR A 89 -4.43 -4.24 11.21
N ASP A 90 -3.87 -4.93 12.19
CA ASP A 90 -2.84 -4.33 13.04
C ASP A 90 -1.58 -4.00 12.23
N ARG A 91 -1.24 -4.83 11.27
CA ARG A 91 -0.08 -4.60 10.40
C ARG A 91 -0.29 -3.44 9.45
N ILE A 92 -1.47 -3.30 8.84
CA ILE A 92 -1.72 -2.17 7.95
C ILE A 92 -1.70 -0.85 8.72
N MET A 93 -2.27 -0.84 9.93
CA MET A 93 -2.23 0.34 10.80
C MET A 93 -0.80 0.69 11.18
N GLU A 94 0.00 -0.29 11.58
CA GLU A 94 1.42 -0.09 11.88
C GLU A 94 2.17 0.48 10.67
N SER A 95 1.96 -0.11 9.49
CA SER A 95 2.59 0.35 8.25
C SER A 95 2.26 1.81 7.95
N ILE A 96 0.99 2.18 8.05
CA ILE A 96 0.54 3.55 7.78
C ILE A 96 1.10 4.53 8.81
N PHE A 97 0.98 4.23 10.09
CA PHE A 97 1.41 5.15 11.15
C PHE A 97 2.92 5.28 11.26
N THR A 98 3.67 4.20 11.08
CA THR A 98 5.13 4.25 11.25
C THR A 98 5.87 4.70 10.01
N LYS A 99 5.31 4.53 8.83
CA LYS A 99 6.02 4.80 7.56
C LYS A 99 5.37 5.90 6.73
N LEU A 100 4.07 5.87 6.52
CA LEU A 100 3.41 6.79 5.59
C LEU A 100 3.08 8.14 6.20
N LEU A 101 2.55 8.17 7.43
CA LEU A 101 2.16 9.42 8.08
C LEU A 101 3.34 10.27 8.53
N HIS A 102 4.55 9.74 8.50
CA HIS A 102 5.78 10.50 8.74
C HIS A 102 6.31 11.22 7.50
N LEU A 103 5.77 10.94 6.34
CA LEU A 103 6.13 11.65 5.11
C LEU A 103 5.67 13.10 5.19
N GLU A 104 6.31 13.97 4.40
CA GLU A 104 5.91 15.37 4.36
C GLU A 104 4.43 15.51 3.98
N GLY A 105 3.72 16.44 4.63
CA GLY A 105 2.29 16.58 4.49
C GLY A 105 1.81 16.90 3.07
N ASP A 106 2.61 17.57 2.27
CA ASP A 106 2.31 17.88 0.87
C ASP A 106 2.63 16.73 -0.10
N THR A 107 3.06 15.58 0.41
CA THR A 107 3.25 14.39 -0.42
C THR A 107 1.90 13.94 -0.97
N LYS A 108 1.79 13.89 -2.31
CA LYS A 108 0.58 13.44 -2.98
C LYS A 108 0.43 11.93 -2.81
N VAL A 109 -0.79 11.50 -2.51
CA VAL A 109 -1.15 10.08 -2.44
C VAL A 109 -1.91 9.69 -3.70
N VAL A 110 -1.37 8.73 -4.44
CA VAL A 110 -1.99 8.17 -5.64
C VAL A 110 -2.30 6.70 -5.34
N PRO A 111 -3.55 6.36 -5.00
CA PRO A 111 -3.92 4.99 -4.68
C PRO A 111 -4.10 4.13 -5.92
N GLY A 112 -4.25 2.82 -5.72
CA GLY A 112 -4.51 1.88 -6.79
C GLY A 112 -5.86 2.09 -7.49
N HIS A 113 -6.82 2.67 -6.79
CA HIS A 113 -8.11 3.09 -7.30
C HIS A 113 -8.70 4.19 -6.42
N GLY A 114 -9.69 4.90 -6.94
CA GLY A 114 -10.27 6.05 -6.26
C GLY A 114 -9.48 7.34 -6.46
N PRO A 115 -9.91 8.43 -5.82
CA PRO A 115 -9.29 9.74 -6.03
C PRO A 115 -7.93 9.88 -5.35
N CYS A 116 -7.11 10.80 -5.86
CA CYS A 116 -5.86 11.19 -5.23
C CYS A 116 -6.12 12.03 -3.97
N SER A 117 -5.12 12.07 -3.09
CA SER A 117 -5.16 12.85 -1.86
C SER A 117 -3.76 13.37 -1.54
N ASP A 118 -3.50 13.74 -0.31
CA ASP A 118 -2.18 14.03 0.22
C ASP A 118 -2.06 13.54 1.68
N ILE A 119 -0.84 13.44 2.15
CA ILE A 119 -0.57 12.89 3.50
C ILE A 119 -1.18 13.76 4.60
N ALA A 120 -1.11 15.09 4.47
CA ALA A 120 -1.68 16.00 5.48
C ALA A 120 -3.20 15.80 5.60
N THR A 121 -3.90 15.70 4.48
CA THR A 121 -5.35 15.46 4.45
C THR A 121 -5.71 14.15 5.12
N GLU A 122 -5.02 13.05 4.78
CA GLU A 122 -5.31 11.75 5.37
C GLU A 122 -4.95 11.69 6.84
N ARG A 123 -3.86 12.34 7.26
CA ARG A 123 -3.49 12.44 8.67
C ARG A 123 -4.56 13.13 9.50
N MET A 124 -5.21 14.14 8.94
CA MET A 124 -6.18 14.96 9.66
C MET A 124 -7.62 14.47 9.56
N THR A 125 -7.99 13.82 8.45
CA THR A 125 -9.41 13.59 8.13
C THR A 125 -9.77 12.15 7.82
N ASN A 126 -8.81 11.25 7.65
CA ASN A 126 -9.14 9.86 7.33
C ASN A 126 -9.84 9.18 8.52
N PRO A 127 -11.11 8.77 8.38
CA PRO A 127 -11.88 8.23 9.51
C PRO A 127 -11.34 6.89 10.03
N PHE A 128 -10.62 6.13 9.23
CA PHE A 128 -10.00 4.88 9.66
C PHE A 128 -8.77 5.10 10.52
N LEU A 129 -8.19 6.30 10.49
CA LEU A 129 -7.04 6.67 11.28
C LEU A 129 -7.42 7.46 12.54
N MET A 130 -8.70 7.81 12.69
CA MET A 130 -9.24 8.38 13.92
C MET A 130 -9.40 7.28 14.99
N PRO A 131 -9.27 7.56 16.25
CA PRO A 131 -8.97 8.85 16.90
C PRO A 131 -7.49 9.25 16.92
N PHE A 132 -6.62 8.50 16.27
CA PHE A 132 -5.19 8.70 16.33
C PHE A 132 -4.73 9.99 15.63
N ASN A 133 -5.52 10.52 14.71
CA ASN A 133 -5.23 11.75 14.00
C ASN A 133 -5.93 12.98 14.58
N GLU A 134 -6.73 12.80 15.61
CA GLU A 134 -7.30 13.93 16.33
C GLU A 134 -6.21 14.63 17.14
N PRO A 135 -6.22 15.99 17.18
CA PRO A 135 -5.31 16.69 18.06
C PRO A 135 -5.60 16.26 19.50
N TYR A 136 -4.55 15.88 20.21
CA TYR A 136 -4.70 15.57 21.63
C TYR A 136 -5.18 16.83 22.34
N GLU A 137 -6.36 16.74 22.92
CA GLU A 137 -6.80 17.73 23.89
C GLU A 137 -6.11 17.41 25.22
N ASP A 138 -5.20 18.24 25.57
CA ASP A 138 -4.57 18.17 26.88
C ASP A 138 -5.51 18.65 27.99
#